data_de991a00163d3cadaf6c1b025b780234
#
_entry.id   de991a00163d3cadaf6c1b025b780234
#
_cell.length_a   1.000
_cell.length_b   1.000
_cell.length_c   1.000
_cell.angle_alpha   90.00
_cell.angle_beta   90.00
_cell.angle_gamma   90.00
#
_symmetry.space_group_name_H-M   'P 1'
#
loop_
_entity.id
_entity.type
_entity.pdbx_description
1 polymer ?
#
loop_
_entity_poly.entity_id
_entity_poly.type
_entity_poly.pdbx_seq_one_letter_code
_entity_poly.pdbx_strand_id
1 'polypeptide(L)'
;MTYAIETQALTKRYGKNTALDGVDLVVETGSVFGMIGPNGAGKTTAMRLLLDIIRPTSGSATVLGQSPITGGAALRRDIGFLPGELLLEGRVTGRSLLKHYAEISGPVAPGRIDALAERLGLDLTRHVRTLSKGNKQKLGLVQAFMHEPKLLVLDEPTSGLDPLVQQEFLSMVREAQHNGQTVFLSSHVLSEIQNAADQVAVLRNGTVVKVGDVASLRASAVRRVVIDFTDAAADDIRTALLALPQLDNLTVADGEVIQVTGTVEGHIDALVKAIAPFHVVDLRVEEQDLESSVIDLYSNEANK
;
A
#
# COMPACT_ATOMS: atom_id res chain seq x y z
N MET A 1 25.36 -0.07 -1.89
CA MET A 1 23.96 -0.47 -1.61
C MET A 1 23.60 -1.56 -2.60
N THR A 2 22.95 -2.60 -2.17
CA THR A 2 22.46 -3.67 -3.05
C THR A 2 20.95 -3.49 -3.21
N TYR A 3 20.44 -3.68 -4.42
CA TYR A 3 19.02 -3.55 -4.71
C TYR A 3 18.35 -4.92 -4.80
N ALA A 4 17.20 -5.05 -4.18
CA ALA A 4 16.37 -6.25 -4.28
C ALA A 4 15.53 -6.24 -5.57
N ILE A 5 15.10 -5.06 -6.02
CA ILE A 5 14.40 -4.86 -7.29
C ILE A 5 14.99 -3.64 -8.00
N GLU A 6 15.22 -3.78 -9.29
CA GLU A 6 15.62 -2.69 -10.18
C GLU A 6 14.90 -2.85 -11.52
N THR A 7 14.28 -1.79 -12.03
CA THR A 7 13.65 -1.78 -13.34
C THR A 7 14.15 -0.62 -14.17
N GLN A 8 14.27 -0.83 -15.49
CA GLN A 8 14.73 0.17 -16.44
C GLN A 8 13.75 0.24 -17.61
N ALA A 9 13.06 1.36 -17.73
CA ALA A 9 12.04 1.65 -18.75
C ALA A 9 11.04 0.48 -18.93
N LEU A 10 10.65 -0.15 -17.81
CA LEU A 10 9.82 -1.35 -17.82
C LEU A 10 8.43 -1.05 -18.39
N THR A 11 8.12 -1.66 -19.53
CA THR A 11 6.90 -1.37 -20.28
C THR A 11 6.11 -2.65 -20.54
N LYS A 12 4.79 -2.57 -20.38
CA LYS A 12 3.86 -3.64 -20.72
C LYS A 12 2.65 -3.12 -21.46
N ARG A 13 2.42 -3.68 -22.65
CA ARG A 13 1.25 -3.39 -23.49
C ARG A 13 0.42 -4.66 -23.70
N TYR A 14 -0.89 -4.49 -23.63
CA TYR A 14 -1.88 -5.51 -23.99
C TYR A 14 -2.69 -4.99 -25.19
N GLY A 15 -2.26 -5.35 -26.38
CA GLY A 15 -2.83 -4.79 -27.61
C GLY A 15 -2.65 -3.26 -27.65
N LYS A 16 -3.76 -2.52 -27.63
CA LYS A 16 -3.75 -1.04 -27.63
C LYS A 16 -3.63 -0.43 -26.23
N ASN A 17 -3.81 -1.22 -25.18
CA ASN A 17 -3.76 -0.74 -23.80
C ASN A 17 -2.34 -0.85 -23.25
N THR A 18 -1.77 0.25 -22.78
CA THR A 18 -0.48 0.29 -22.07
C THR A 18 -0.74 0.20 -20.58
N ALA A 19 -0.36 -0.90 -19.96
CA ALA A 19 -0.54 -1.14 -18.53
C ALA A 19 0.64 -0.64 -17.68
N LEU A 20 1.85 -0.60 -18.28
CA LEU A 20 3.02 0.08 -17.74
C LEU A 20 3.76 0.78 -18.87
N ASP A 21 4.25 1.98 -18.64
CA ASP A 21 4.93 2.80 -19.63
C ASP A 21 6.22 3.39 -19.07
N GLY A 22 7.33 2.73 -19.37
CA GLY A 22 8.68 3.20 -19.01
C GLY A 22 8.94 3.30 -17.50
N VAL A 23 8.50 2.32 -16.71
CA VAL A 23 8.65 2.36 -15.25
C VAL A 23 10.09 2.10 -14.83
N ASP A 24 10.70 3.10 -14.17
CA ASP A 24 11.98 3.01 -13.48
C ASP A 24 11.72 2.93 -11.97
N LEU A 25 12.20 1.87 -11.33
CA LEU A 25 12.01 1.61 -9.91
C LEU A 25 13.26 0.97 -9.31
N VAL A 26 13.59 1.38 -8.10
CA VAL A 26 14.67 0.80 -7.29
C VAL A 26 14.14 0.52 -5.90
N VAL A 27 14.33 -0.71 -5.42
CA VAL A 27 13.99 -1.15 -4.06
C VAL A 27 15.25 -1.64 -3.36
N GLU A 28 15.60 -1.03 -2.26
CA GLU A 28 16.78 -1.40 -1.48
C GLU A 28 16.58 -2.74 -0.76
N THR A 29 17.67 -3.52 -0.65
CA THR A 29 17.63 -4.78 0.11
C THR A 29 17.40 -4.50 1.60
N GLY A 30 16.49 -5.24 2.23
CA GLY A 30 16.14 -5.11 3.65
C GLY A 30 15.18 -3.95 3.95
N SER A 31 14.62 -3.29 2.93
CA SER A 31 13.62 -2.24 3.10
C SER A 31 12.20 -2.77 2.91
N VAL A 32 11.22 -2.00 3.39
CA VAL A 32 9.82 -2.15 3.05
C VAL A 32 9.44 -1.06 2.05
N PHE A 33 9.09 -1.46 0.85
CA PHE A 33 8.74 -0.56 -0.25
C PHE A 33 7.28 -0.72 -0.64
N GLY A 34 6.53 0.37 -0.61
CA GLY A 34 5.14 0.44 -1.01
C GLY A 34 4.95 0.88 -2.47
N MET A 35 4.03 0.27 -3.17
CA MET A 35 3.54 0.78 -4.47
C MET A 35 2.07 1.12 -4.33
N ILE A 36 1.74 2.40 -4.47
CA ILE A 36 0.38 2.90 -4.29
C ILE A 36 -0.18 3.45 -5.58
N GLY A 37 -1.48 3.33 -5.76
CA GLY A 37 -2.20 3.85 -6.92
C GLY A 37 -3.61 3.28 -7.04
N PRO A 38 -4.48 3.91 -7.82
CA PRO A 38 -5.85 3.44 -8.04
C PRO A 38 -5.90 2.06 -8.70
N ASN A 39 -7.08 1.47 -8.73
CA ASN A 39 -7.31 0.23 -9.45
C ASN A 39 -7.06 0.46 -10.95
N GLY A 40 -6.33 -0.47 -11.58
CA GLY A 40 -5.92 -0.33 -12.98
C GLY A 40 -4.66 0.53 -13.20
N ALA A 41 -4.03 1.10 -12.17
CA ALA A 41 -2.79 1.89 -12.31
C ALA A 41 -1.59 1.11 -12.84
N GLY A 42 -1.61 -0.25 -12.76
CA GLY A 42 -0.52 -1.11 -13.22
C GLY A 42 0.21 -1.88 -12.11
N LYS A 43 -0.15 -1.72 -10.84
CA LYS A 43 0.50 -2.35 -9.67
C LYS A 43 0.70 -3.87 -9.84
N THR A 44 -0.40 -4.58 -10.03
CA THR A 44 -0.39 -6.05 -10.27
C THR A 44 0.42 -6.43 -11.50
N THR A 45 0.37 -5.61 -12.56
CA THR A 45 1.16 -5.84 -13.78
C THR A 45 2.66 -5.75 -13.49
N ALA A 46 3.10 -4.74 -12.72
CA ALA A 46 4.48 -4.60 -12.30
C ALA A 46 4.96 -5.85 -11.52
N MET A 47 4.20 -6.27 -10.51
CA MET A 47 4.53 -7.45 -9.70
C MET A 47 4.61 -8.74 -10.54
N ARG A 48 3.68 -8.94 -11.48
CA ARG A 48 3.69 -10.11 -12.37
C ARG A 48 4.89 -10.13 -13.32
N LEU A 49 5.40 -8.97 -13.74
CA LEU A 49 6.63 -8.85 -14.52
C LEU A 49 7.87 -9.21 -13.71
N LEU A 50 7.96 -8.75 -12.46
CA LEU A 50 9.05 -9.06 -11.53
C LEU A 50 9.14 -10.55 -11.20
N LEU A 51 8.04 -11.28 -11.30
CA LEU A 51 7.95 -12.72 -11.03
C LEU A 51 8.03 -13.61 -12.28
N ASP A 52 8.18 -12.99 -13.46
CA ASP A 52 8.14 -13.70 -14.76
C ASP A 52 6.82 -14.48 -14.98
N ILE A 53 5.72 -14.03 -14.37
CA ILE A 53 4.37 -14.54 -14.65
C ILE A 53 3.91 -14.05 -16.04
N ILE A 54 4.30 -12.83 -16.40
CA ILE A 54 4.11 -12.24 -17.72
C ILE A 54 5.42 -11.62 -18.20
N ARG A 55 5.58 -11.47 -19.52
CA ARG A 55 6.78 -10.89 -20.13
C ARG A 55 6.61 -9.40 -20.41
N PRO A 56 7.66 -8.58 -20.24
CA PRO A 56 7.64 -7.18 -20.63
C PRO A 56 7.52 -7.04 -22.17
N THR A 57 6.98 -5.91 -22.60
CA THR A 57 6.98 -5.51 -24.03
C THR A 57 8.32 -4.88 -24.39
N SER A 58 8.88 -4.07 -23.49
CA SER A 58 10.22 -3.49 -23.57
C SER A 58 10.75 -3.15 -22.18
N GLY A 59 12.00 -2.74 -22.09
CA GLY A 59 12.70 -2.49 -20.85
C GLY A 59 13.16 -3.78 -20.15
N SER A 60 13.66 -3.65 -18.95
CA SER A 60 14.22 -4.77 -18.19
C SER A 60 13.89 -4.69 -16.70
N ALA A 61 14.00 -5.82 -16.02
CA ALA A 61 13.91 -5.92 -14.56
C ALA A 61 15.00 -6.84 -14.04
N THR A 62 15.52 -6.49 -12.87
CA THR A 62 16.43 -7.31 -12.06
C THR A 62 15.80 -7.52 -10.70
N VAL A 63 15.76 -8.76 -10.22
CA VAL A 63 15.22 -9.14 -8.92
C VAL A 63 16.28 -9.98 -8.19
N LEU A 64 16.66 -9.57 -7.00
CA LEU A 64 17.75 -10.17 -6.22
C LEU A 64 19.04 -10.35 -7.04
N GLY A 65 19.38 -9.35 -7.89
CA GLY A 65 20.54 -9.35 -8.76
C GLY A 65 20.44 -10.23 -10.00
N GLN A 66 19.29 -10.82 -10.30
CA GLN A 66 19.07 -11.73 -11.43
C GLN A 66 17.90 -11.25 -12.30
N SER A 67 17.98 -11.51 -13.61
CA SER A 67 16.81 -11.32 -14.46
C SER A 67 15.70 -12.33 -14.12
N PRO A 68 14.46 -11.90 -13.89
CA PRO A 68 13.33 -12.81 -13.62
C PRO A 68 13.15 -13.86 -14.71
N ILE A 69 13.51 -13.51 -15.97
CA ILE A 69 13.38 -14.35 -17.13
C ILE A 69 14.32 -15.55 -17.10
N THR A 70 15.55 -15.36 -16.64
CA THR A 70 16.60 -16.38 -16.63
C THR A 70 16.86 -16.98 -15.25
N GLY A 71 16.46 -16.31 -14.17
CA GLY A 71 16.64 -16.77 -12.78
C GLY A 71 15.83 -18.04 -12.44
N GLY A 72 14.76 -18.30 -13.18
CA GLY A 72 14.04 -19.56 -13.13
C GLY A 72 13.49 -19.93 -11.73
N ALA A 73 13.45 -21.24 -11.45
CA ALA A 73 12.92 -21.75 -10.19
C ALA A 73 13.80 -21.39 -8.97
N ALA A 74 15.11 -21.24 -9.16
CA ALA A 74 16.04 -20.89 -8.08
C ALA A 74 15.73 -19.48 -7.54
N LEU A 75 15.55 -18.51 -8.41
CA LEU A 75 15.16 -17.16 -8.02
C LEU A 75 13.79 -17.15 -7.32
N ARG A 76 12.80 -17.89 -7.85
CA ARG A 76 11.44 -17.92 -7.29
C ARG A 76 11.37 -18.56 -5.89
N ARG A 77 12.31 -19.44 -5.53
CA ARG A 77 12.41 -19.97 -4.16
C ARG A 77 12.81 -18.92 -3.13
N ASP A 78 13.54 -17.90 -3.54
CA ASP A 78 13.91 -16.77 -2.70
C ASP A 78 12.82 -15.67 -2.61
N ILE A 79 11.65 -15.92 -3.24
CA ILE A 79 10.54 -14.96 -3.29
C ILE A 79 9.27 -15.56 -2.69
N GLY A 80 8.69 -14.87 -1.72
CA GLY A 80 7.34 -15.12 -1.21
C GLY A 80 6.35 -14.25 -1.98
N PHE A 81 5.35 -14.84 -2.61
CA PHE A 81 4.38 -14.11 -3.42
C PHE A 81 2.94 -14.29 -2.92
N LEU A 82 2.26 -13.18 -2.69
CA LEU A 82 0.82 -13.12 -2.47
C LEU A 82 0.18 -12.37 -3.63
N PRO A 83 -0.61 -13.02 -4.49
CA PRO A 83 -1.36 -12.33 -5.55
C PRO A 83 -2.58 -11.60 -4.98
N GLY A 84 -2.96 -10.47 -5.60
CA GLY A 84 -4.12 -9.67 -5.19
C GLY A 84 -5.47 -10.40 -5.32
N GLU A 85 -5.53 -11.42 -6.19
CA GLU A 85 -6.68 -12.31 -6.31
C GLU A 85 -6.23 -13.76 -6.15
N LEU A 86 -6.65 -14.37 -5.03
CA LEU A 86 -6.38 -15.76 -4.69
C LEU A 86 -7.52 -16.66 -5.15
N LEU A 87 -7.36 -17.25 -6.32
CA LEU A 87 -8.25 -18.29 -6.84
C LEU A 87 -7.81 -19.65 -6.30
N LEU A 88 -8.25 -19.96 -5.07
CA LEU A 88 -7.99 -21.25 -4.44
C LEU A 88 -9.22 -22.15 -4.59
N GLU A 89 -9.11 -23.11 -5.48
CA GLU A 89 -10.12 -24.13 -5.74
C GLU A 89 -9.60 -25.50 -5.35
N GLY A 90 -10.48 -26.37 -4.88
CA GLY A 90 -10.10 -27.75 -4.59
C GLY A 90 -10.67 -28.28 -3.28
N ARG A 91 -10.59 -29.61 -3.14
CA ARG A 91 -11.10 -30.36 -1.97
C ARG A 91 -10.00 -30.64 -0.94
N VAL A 92 -8.82 -30.06 -1.11
CA VAL A 92 -7.70 -30.19 -0.15
C VAL A 92 -7.91 -29.27 1.05
N THR A 93 -7.35 -29.65 2.19
CA THR A 93 -7.33 -28.76 3.37
C THR A 93 -6.24 -27.71 3.24
N GLY A 94 -6.35 -26.59 4.00
CA GLY A 94 -5.31 -25.57 4.06
C GLY A 94 -3.94 -26.15 4.40
N ARG A 95 -3.89 -27.08 5.38
CA ARG A 95 -2.66 -27.77 5.78
C ARG A 95 -2.04 -28.57 4.64
N SER A 96 -2.85 -29.32 3.91
CA SER A 96 -2.35 -30.12 2.78
C SER A 96 -1.80 -29.25 1.66
N LEU A 97 -2.48 -28.12 1.38
CA LEU A 97 -2.03 -27.16 0.37
C LEU A 97 -0.69 -26.51 0.76
N LEU A 98 -0.56 -26.05 2.02
CA LEU A 98 0.69 -25.42 2.49
C LEU A 98 1.86 -26.40 2.52
N LYS A 99 1.64 -27.67 2.87
CA LYS A 99 2.67 -28.72 2.76
C LYS A 99 3.16 -28.88 1.33
N HIS A 100 2.25 -28.90 0.36
CA HIS A 100 2.61 -28.99 -1.06
C HIS A 100 3.43 -27.76 -1.51
N TYR A 101 3.03 -26.54 -1.10
CA TYR A 101 3.82 -25.35 -1.39
C TYR A 101 5.20 -25.37 -0.72
N ALA A 102 5.32 -25.89 0.50
CA ALA A 102 6.60 -26.02 1.20
C ALA A 102 7.61 -26.91 0.44
N GLU A 103 7.12 -27.94 -0.27
CA GLU A 103 7.98 -28.81 -1.09
C GLU A 103 8.60 -28.11 -2.30
N ILE A 104 7.96 -27.05 -2.82
CA ILE A 104 8.39 -26.34 -4.03
C ILE A 104 9.03 -24.97 -3.73
N SER A 105 8.64 -24.31 -2.65
CA SER A 105 9.12 -22.95 -2.32
C SER A 105 10.52 -22.96 -1.68
N GLY A 106 10.81 -23.90 -0.82
CA GLY A 106 12.08 -23.97 -0.08
C GLY A 106 11.91 -24.59 1.30
N PRO A 107 12.98 -24.73 2.06
CA PRO A 107 12.90 -25.34 3.39
C PRO A 107 12.03 -24.47 4.31
N VAL A 108 11.05 -25.11 4.95
CA VAL A 108 10.19 -24.48 5.95
C VAL A 108 10.53 -25.07 7.32
N ALA A 109 10.84 -24.21 8.29
CA ALA A 109 11.16 -24.65 9.63
C ALA A 109 10.00 -25.43 10.27
N PRO A 110 10.26 -26.50 11.04
CA PRO A 110 9.23 -27.26 11.74
C PRO A 110 8.36 -26.34 12.62
N GLY A 111 7.03 -26.50 12.51
CA GLY A 111 6.07 -25.70 13.27
C GLY A 111 5.80 -24.29 12.72
N ARG A 112 6.56 -23.79 11.75
CA ARG A 112 6.42 -22.41 11.21
C ARG A 112 5.03 -22.17 10.59
N ILE A 113 4.51 -23.14 9.83
CA ILE A 113 3.17 -23.05 9.24
C ILE A 113 2.09 -22.93 10.32
N ASP A 114 2.19 -23.72 11.38
CA ASP A 114 1.22 -23.71 12.48
C ASP A 114 1.29 -22.40 13.26
N ALA A 115 2.49 -21.91 13.56
CA ALA A 115 2.69 -20.63 14.24
C ALA A 115 2.11 -19.45 13.44
N LEU A 116 2.34 -19.38 12.13
CA LEU A 116 1.77 -18.34 11.28
C LEU A 116 0.24 -18.43 11.18
N ALA A 117 -0.29 -19.67 11.09
CA ALA A 117 -1.73 -19.87 11.05
C ALA A 117 -2.41 -19.47 12.36
N GLU A 118 -1.79 -19.77 13.51
CA GLU A 118 -2.27 -19.36 14.83
C GLU A 118 -2.30 -17.83 14.96
N ARG A 119 -1.21 -17.15 14.60
CA ARG A 119 -1.11 -15.68 14.60
C ARG A 119 -2.23 -15.01 13.79
N LEU A 120 -2.58 -15.58 12.64
CA LEU A 120 -3.64 -15.06 11.77
C LEU A 120 -5.03 -15.59 12.13
N GLY A 121 -5.18 -16.43 13.15
CA GLY A 121 -6.44 -17.06 13.51
C GLY A 121 -7.03 -17.91 12.37
N LEU A 122 -6.18 -18.69 11.68
CA LEU A 122 -6.55 -19.50 10.52
C LEU A 122 -6.64 -20.98 10.87
N ASP A 123 -7.82 -21.58 10.68
CA ASP A 123 -8.03 -23.03 10.82
C ASP A 123 -7.58 -23.76 9.54
N LEU A 124 -6.43 -24.44 9.62
CA LEU A 124 -5.83 -25.20 8.53
C LEU A 124 -6.52 -26.53 8.22
N THR A 125 -7.46 -26.99 9.06
CA THR A 125 -8.18 -28.25 8.85
C THR A 125 -9.32 -28.11 7.84
N ARG A 126 -9.78 -26.90 7.58
CA ARG A 126 -10.86 -26.59 6.65
C ARG A 126 -10.44 -26.80 5.20
N HIS A 127 -11.39 -27.22 4.37
CA HIS A 127 -11.19 -27.30 2.93
C HIS A 127 -11.07 -25.91 2.30
N VAL A 128 -10.09 -25.74 1.40
CA VAL A 128 -9.77 -24.44 0.77
C VAL A 128 -10.97 -23.82 0.07
N ARG A 129 -11.80 -24.64 -0.60
CA ARG A 129 -13.01 -24.17 -1.30
C ARG A 129 -14.08 -23.56 -0.37
N THR A 130 -14.06 -23.91 0.93
CA THR A 130 -15.05 -23.43 1.92
C THR A 130 -14.56 -22.21 2.70
N LEU A 131 -13.34 -21.75 2.44
CA LEU A 131 -12.78 -20.58 3.09
C LEU A 131 -13.44 -19.30 2.56
N SER A 132 -13.73 -18.36 3.45
CA SER A 132 -14.11 -17.00 3.09
C SER A 132 -12.96 -16.29 2.37
N LYS A 133 -13.24 -15.16 1.69
CA LYS A 133 -12.21 -14.34 1.05
C LYS A 133 -11.07 -14.01 2.03
N GLY A 134 -11.40 -13.53 3.23
CA GLY A 134 -10.40 -13.20 4.25
C GLY A 134 -9.58 -14.41 4.71
N ASN A 135 -10.18 -15.59 4.89
CA ASN A 135 -9.43 -16.80 5.25
C ASN A 135 -8.55 -17.32 4.09
N LYS A 136 -8.95 -17.14 2.83
CA LYS A 136 -8.08 -17.40 1.69
C LYS A 136 -6.89 -16.44 1.68
N GLN A 137 -7.12 -15.16 2.00
CA GLN A 137 -6.05 -14.16 2.13
C GLN A 137 -5.06 -14.54 3.23
N LYS A 138 -5.54 -14.92 4.42
CA LYS A 138 -4.70 -15.43 5.51
C LYS A 138 -3.88 -16.65 5.07
N LEU A 139 -4.48 -17.58 4.35
CA LEU A 139 -3.78 -18.75 3.80
C LEU A 139 -2.66 -18.36 2.83
N GLY A 140 -2.92 -17.38 1.96
CA GLY A 140 -1.92 -16.82 1.06
C GLY A 140 -0.77 -16.11 1.81
N LEU A 141 -1.08 -15.40 2.90
CA LEU A 141 -0.04 -14.82 3.77
C LEU A 141 0.84 -15.89 4.39
N VAL A 142 0.25 -16.96 4.97
CA VAL A 142 1.04 -18.09 5.50
C VAL A 142 1.95 -18.65 4.42
N GLN A 143 1.43 -18.86 3.20
CA GLN A 143 2.22 -19.40 2.08
C GLN A 143 3.38 -18.46 1.70
N ALA A 144 3.16 -17.14 1.66
CA ALA A 144 4.19 -16.20 1.29
C ALA A 144 5.32 -16.08 2.34
N PHE A 145 4.98 -16.16 3.63
CA PHE A 145 5.92 -15.97 4.74
C PHE A 145 6.57 -17.25 5.29
N MET A 146 6.03 -18.45 5.01
CA MET A 146 6.42 -19.68 5.70
C MET A 146 7.87 -20.12 5.49
N HIS A 147 8.46 -19.82 4.33
CA HIS A 147 9.81 -20.24 3.94
C HIS A 147 10.87 -19.14 4.12
N GLU A 148 10.51 -18.03 4.77
CA GLU A 148 11.39 -16.90 5.09
C GLU A 148 12.20 -16.42 3.87
N PRO A 149 11.51 -16.03 2.77
CA PRO A 149 12.16 -15.65 1.52
C PRO A 149 12.99 -14.37 1.68
N LYS A 150 13.96 -14.14 0.80
CA LYS A 150 14.74 -12.88 0.77
C LYS A 150 13.90 -11.68 0.33
N LEU A 151 12.86 -11.92 -0.49
CA LEU A 151 11.95 -10.92 -1.01
C LEU A 151 10.49 -11.38 -0.86
N LEU A 152 9.67 -10.56 -0.24
CA LEU A 152 8.22 -10.69 -0.21
C LEU A 152 7.61 -9.74 -1.25
N VAL A 153 6.79 -10.27 -2.16
CA VAL A 153 6.02 -9.50 -3.15
C VAL A 153 4.55 -9.70 -2.83
N LEU A 154 3.89 -8.66 -2.33
CA LEU A 154 2.55 -8.75 -1.76
C LEU A 154 1.59 -7.80 -2.46
N ASP A 155 0.66 -8.34 -3.25
CA ASP A 155 -0.33 -7.55 -3.98
C ASP A 155 -1.62 -7.44 -3.17
N GLU A 156 -1.96 -6.22 -2.71
CA GLU A 156 -3.14 -5.90 -1.89
C GLU A 156 -3.27 -6.85 -0.66
N PRO A 157 -2.23 -7.00 0.19
CA PRO A 157 -2.17 -8.04 1.21
C PRO A 157 -3.24 -7.96 2.30
N THR A 158 -3.79 -6.78 2.55
CA THR A 158 -4.78 -6.49 3.59
C THR A 158 -6.22 -6.64 3.11
N SER A 159 -6.43 -6.85 1.80
CA SER A 159 -7.75 -6.94 1.19
C SER A 159 -8.62 -8.03 1.83
N GLY A 160 -9.75 -7.60 2.43
CA GLY A 160 -10.72 -8.52 3.06
C GLY A 160 -10.30 -9.07 4.42
N LEU A 161 -9.25 -8.51 5.04
CA LEU A 161 -8.86 -8.80 6.41
C LEU A 161 -9.57 -7.84 7.38
N ASP A 162 -9.89 -8.36 8.56
CA ASP A 162 -10.38 -7.54 9.66
C ASP A 162 -9.23 -6.70 10.28
N PRO A 163 -9.54 -5.59 11.00
CA PRO A 163 -8.53 -4.68 11.52
C PRO A 163 -7.48 -5.33 12.44
N LEU A 164 -7.85 -6.34 13.22
CA LEU A 164 -6.91 -7.01 14.12
C LEU A 164 -5.89 -7.84 13.31
N VAL A 165 -6.35 -8.52 12.28
CA VAL A 165 -5.47 -9.28 11.37
C VAL A 165 -4.60 -8.36 10.52
N GLN A 166 -5.09 -7.17 10.14
CA GLN A 166 -4.27 -6.15 9.48
C GLN A 166 -3.12 -5.69 10.38
N GLN A 167 -3.36 -5.47 11.69
CA GLN A 167 -2.30 -5.14 12.64
C GLN A 167 -1.27 -6.28 12.78
N GLU A 168 -1.74 -7.53 12.82
CA GLU A 168 -0.85 -8.69 12.85
C GLU A 168 0.00 -8.81 11.58
N PHE A 169 -0.60 -8.56 10.40
CA PHE A 169 0.14 -8.48 9.14
C PHE A 169 1.24 -7.41 9.18
N LEU A 170 0.96 -6.21 9.70
CA LEU A 170 1.97 -5.16 9.86
C LEU A 170 3.11 -5.59 10.80
N SER A 171 2.79 -6.33 11.87
CA SER A 171 3.81 -6.92 12.76
C SER A 171 4.69 -7.92 12.00
N MET A 172 4.09 -8.80 11.20
CA MET A 172 4.83 -9.78 10.37
C MET A 172 5.74 -9.09 9.35
N VAL A 173 5.31 -7.97 8.74
CA VAL A 173 6.13 -7.19 7.79
C VAL A 173 7.34 -6.59 8.50
N ARG A 174 7.15 -5.99 9.68
CA ARG A 174 8.25 -5.42 10.48
C ARG A 174 9.26 -6.48 10.94
N GLU A 175 8.76 -7.64 11.36
CA GLU A 175 9.60 -8.79 11.73
C GLU A 175 10.43 -9.28 10.53
N ALA A 176 9.81 -9.40 9.36
CA ALA A 176 10.49 -9.78 8.13
C ALA A 176 11.61 -8.79 7.79
N GLN A 177 11.33 -7.48 7.85
CA GLN A 177 12.32 -6.43 7.64
C GLN A 177 13.47 -6.52 8.66
N HIS A 178 13.15 -6.68 9.95
CA HIS A 178 14.15 -6.80 11.02
C HIS A 178 15.06 -8.02 10.81
N ASN A 179 14.53 -9.08 10.22
CA ASN A 179 15.29 -10.28 9.84
C ASN A 179 16.06 -10.12 8.52
N GLY A 180 16.10 -8.92 7.94
CA GLY A 180 16.84 -8.60 6.72
C GLY A 180 16.13 -8.97 5.42
N GLN A 181 14.85 -9.37 5.47
CA GLN A 181 14.04 -9.62 4.29
C GLN A 181 13.62 -8.28 3.66
N THR A 182 13.47 -8.26 2.35
CA THR A 182 12.90 -7.12 1.63
C THR A 182 11.40 -7.36 1.43
N VAL A 183 10.59 -6.31 1.59
CA VAL A 183 9.14 -6.40 1.35
C VAL A 183 8.75 -5.38 0.28
N PHE A 184 8.14 -5.86 -0.79
CA PHE A 184 7.54 -5.04 -1.84
C PHE A 184 6.03 -5.28 -1.84
N LEU A 185 5.25 -4.28 -1.44
CA LEU A 185 3.81 -4.45 -1.30
C LEU A 185 3.04 -3.37 -2.07
N SER A 186 1.85 -3.72 -2.56
CA SER A 186 0.92 -2.78 -3.16
C SER A 186 -0.27 -2.51 -2.26
N SER A 187 -0.82 -1.31 -2.33
CA SER A 187 -2.14 -0.98 -1.80
C SER A 187 -2.77 0.16 -2.61
N HIS A 188 -4.07 0.30 -2.52
CA HIS A 188 -4.79 1.50 -2.96
C HIS A 188 -5.15 2.41 -1.77
N VAL A 189 -4.81 2.00 -0.54
CA VAL A 189 -5.07 2.72 0.71
C VAL A 189 -3.76 3.31 1.23
N LEU A 190 -3.68 4.64 1.33
CA LEU A 190 -2.45 5.35 1.74
C LEU A 190 -2.03 4.99 3.17
N SER A 191 -2.98 4.94 4.10
CA SER A 191 -2.68 4.66 5.50
C SER A 191 -2.05 3.27 5.73
N GLU A 192 -2.38 2.28 4.91
CA GLU A 192 -1.74 0.96 4.95
C GLU A 192 -0.26 1.05 4.61
N ILE A 193 0.08 1.77 3.51
CA ILE A 193 1.46 1.99 3.09
C ILE A 193 2.22 2.83 4.12
N GLN A 194 1.60 3.88 4.65
CA GLN A 194 2.21 4.75 5.66
C GLN A 194 2.57 4.03 6.96
N ASN A 195 1.86 2.97 7.29
CA ASN A 195 2.11 2.18 8.49
C ASN A 195 3.11 1.03 8.25
N ALA A 196 3.28 0.60 7.01
CA ALA A 196 4.11 -0.55 6.65
C ALA A 196 5.46 -0.16 6.04
N ALA A 197 5.50 0.84 5.15
CA ALA A 197 6.62 1.08 4.24
C ALA A 197 7.57 2.21 4.69
N ASP A 198 8.84 2.09 4.32
CA ASP A 198 9.86 3.12 4.47
C ASP A 198 9.79 4.10 3.29
N GLN A 199 9.67 3.55 2.08
CA GLN A 199 9.60 4.26 0.82
C GLN A 199 8.36 3.83 0.03
N VAL A 200 7.93 4.71 -0.87
CA VAL A 200 6.75 4.46 -1.68
C VAL A 200 6.89 5.06 -3.07
N ALA A 201 6.40 4.32 -4.07
CA ALA A 201 6.16 4.81 -5.42
C ALA A 201 4.66 5.01 -5.65
N VAL A 202 4.30 6.17 -6.17
CA VAL A 202 2.93 6.47 -6.63
C VAL A 202 2.82 6.13 -8.10
N LEU A 203 1.96 5.18 -8.43
CA LEU A 203 1.72 4.71 -9.79
C LEU A 203 0.36 5.21 -10.31
N ARG A 204 0.34 5.81 -11.50
CA ARG A 204 -0.88 6.25 -12.18
C ARG A 204 -0.77 6.01 -13.68
N ASN A 205 -1.83 5.46 -14.28
CA ASN A 205 -1.90 5.20 -15.72
C ASN A 205 -0.65 4.52 -16.29
N GLY A 206 -0.07 3.60 -15.52
CA GLY A 206 1.10 2.84 -15.92
C GLY A 206 2.44 3.56 -15.75
N THR A 207 2.48 4.77 -15.20
CA THR A 207 3.72 5.54 -14.97
C THR A 207 3.94 5.80 -13.47
N VAL A 208 5.21 5.83 -13.04
CA VAL A 208 5.60 6.28 -11.71
C VAL A 208 5.63 7.80 -11.71
N VAL A 209 4.79 8.41 -10.90
CA VAL A 209 4.67 9.89 -10.83
C VAL A 209 5.46 10.49 -9.70
N LYS A 210 5.71 9.72 -8.63
CA LYS A 210 6.51 10.15 -7.49
C LYS A 210 7.12 8.94 -6.80
N VAL A 211 8.36 9.07 -6.38
CA VAL A 211 9.02 8.15 -5.44
C VAL A 211 9.54 8.98 -4.28
N GLY A 212 9.38 8.51 -3.06
CA GLY A 212 9.88 9.20 -1.88
C GLY A 212 9.72 8.39 -0.61
N ASP A 213 10.26 8.91 0.48
CA ASP A 213 9.99 8.35 1.80
C ASP A 213 8.55 8.69 2.26
N VAL A 214 8.00 7.83 3.10
CA VAL A 214 6.62 7.98 3.60
C VAL A 214 6.45 9.26 4.43
N ALA A 215 7.51 9.72 5.12
CA ALA A 215 7.46 10.94 5.92
C ALA A 215 7.31 12.19 5.05
N SER A 216 8.01 12.24 3.90
CA SER A 216 7.87 13.32 2.92
C SER A 216 6.48 13.38 2.31
N LEU A 217 5.86 12.21 2.05
CA LEU A 217 4.50 12.15 1.52
C LEU A 217 3.47 12.62 2.54
N ARG A 218 3.65 12.30 3.82
CA ARG A 218 2.81 12.84 4.91
C ARG A 218 2.91 14.35 5.01
N ALA A 219 4.11 14.91 4.85
CA ALA A 219 4.34 16.35 4.91
C ALA A 219 3.66 17.11 3.77
N SER A 220 3.44 16.47 2.62
CA SER A 220 2.78 17.03 1.44
C SER A 220 1.31 16.58 1.27
N ALA A 221 0.75 15.82 2.22
CA ALA A 221 -0.62 15.37 2.12
C ALA A 221 -1.59 16.53 2.37
N VAL A 222 -2.48 16.75 1.42
CA VAL A 222 -3.64 17.64 1.58
C VAL A 222 -4.66 16.92 2.46
N ARG A 223 -5.10 17.57 3.54
CA ARG A 223 -6.09 17.03 4.47
C ARG A 223 -7.38 17.81 4.35
N ARG A 224 -8.50 17.12 4.27
CA ARG A 224 -9.81 17.73 4.43
C ARG A 224 -10.08 17.99 5.90
N VAL A 225 -10.49 19.20 6.22
CA VAL A 225 -10.92 19.58 7.57
C VAL A 225 -12.40 19.91 7.57
N VAL A 226 -13.10 19.47 8.60
CA VAL A 226 -14.48 19.82 8.90
C VAL A 226 -14.50 20.24 10.36
N ILE A 227 -14.93 21.46 10.64
CA ILE A 227 -14.93 22.05 11.96
C ILE A 227 -16.32 22.59 12.26
N ASP A 228 -16.90 22.19 13.38
CA ASP A 228 -18.19 22.66 13.85
C ASP A 228 -17.99 23.60 15.02
N PHE A 229 -18.54 24.81 14.94
CA PHE A 229 -18.43 25.86 15.97
C PHE A 229 -19.80 26.24 16.53
N THR A 230 -19.80 26.66 17.81
CA THR A 230 -20.93 27.33 18.47
C THR A 230 -20.45 28.62 19.15
N ASP A 231 -21.39 29.49 19.51
CA ASP A 231 -21.13 30.72 20.27
C ASP A 231 -20.09 31.67 19.63
N ALA A 232 -20.03 31.73 18.29
CA ALA A 232 -19.15 32.61 17.55
C ALA A 232 -19.86 33.19 16.32
N ALA A 233 -19.37 34.32 15.80
CA ALA A 233 -19.85 34.87 14.56
C ALA A 233 -19.11 34.26 13.36
N ALA A 234 -19.84 33.90 12.28
CA ALA A 234 -19.28 33.29 11.07
C ALA A 234 -18.18 34.14 10.44
N ASP A 235 -18.32 35.49 10.49
CA ASP A 235 -17.34 36.43 9.92
C ASP A 235 -16.01 36.45 10.72
N ASP A 236 -16.06 36.32 12.04
CA ASP A 236 -14.86 36.24 12.88
C ASP A 236 -14.08 34.96 12.60
N ILE A 237 -14.77 33.81 12.51
CA ILE A 237 -14.20 32.53 12.15
C ILE A 237 -13.59 32.60 10.74
N ARG A 238 -14.34 33.15 9.77
CA ARG A 238 -13.86 33.31 8.39
C ARG A 238 -12.60 34.15 8.33
N THR A 239 -12.56 35.27 9.06
CA THR A 239 -11.40 36.17 9.09
C THR A 239 -10.16 35.50 9.66
N ALA A 240 -10.32 34.76 10.77
CA ALA A 240 -9.22 34.03 11.39
C ALA A 240 -8.67 32.92 10.48
N LEU A 241 -9.53 32.23 9.76
CA LEU A 241 -9.14 31.11 8.90
C LEU A 241 -8.58 31.57 7.55
N LEU A 242 -9.08 32.63 6.96
CA LEU A 242 -8.53 33.23 5.72
C LEU A 242 -7.11 33.77 5.88
N ALA A 243 -6.68 34.05 7.13
CA ALA A 243 -5.31 34.43 7.41
C ALA A 243 -4.29 33.28 7.31
N LEU A 244 -4.74 32.04 7.16
CA LEU A 244 -3.90 30.87 7.09
C LEU A 244 -3.54 30.53 5.63
N PRO A 245 -2.27 30.71 5.20
CA PRO A 245 -1.86 30.49 3.81
C PRO A 245 -1.91 29.03 3.35
N GLN A 246 -2.01 28.10 4.29
CA GLN A 246 -2.09 26.66 4.05
C GLN A 246 -3.51 26.11 4.00
N LEU A 247 -4.52 26.96 4.19
CA LEU A 247 -5.94 26.57 4.17
C LEU A 247 -6.58 27.03 2.87
N ASP A 248 -6.96 26.08 2.04
CA ASP A 248 -7.61 26.30 0.74
C ASP A 248 -9.05 25.77 0.74
N ASN A 249 -9.82 26.16 -0.27
CA ASN A 249 -11.20 25.69 -0.49
C ASN A 249 -12.12 25.93 0.71
N LEU A 250 -11.91 27.03 1.43
CA LEU A 250 -12.66 27.36 2.64
C LEU A 250 -14.13 27.64 2.30
N THR A 251 -15.02 26.85 2.92
CA THR A 251 -16.47 27.04 2.87
C THR A 251 -16.99 27.19 4.28
N VAL A 252 -17.82 28.19 4.53
CA VAL A 252 -18.48 28.44 5.82
C VAL A 252 -19.97 28.36 5.60
N ALA A 253 -20.62 27.39 6.24
CA ALA A 253 -22.06 27.24 6.28
C ALA A 253 -22.58 27.79 7.62
N ASP A 254 -23.44 28.81 7.55
CA ASP A 254 -24.02 29.48 8.71
C ASP A 254 -25.32 28.77 9.14
N GLY A 255 -25.51 28.59 10.48
CA GLY A 255 -26.64 27.89 11.07
C GLY A 255 -26.60 27.94 12.60
N GLU A 256 -27.41 27.11 13.28
CA GLU A 256 -27.28 26.91 14.76
C GLU A 256 -25.88 26.42 15.14
N VAL A 257 -25.25 25.64 14.29
CA VAL A 257 -23.86 25.26 14.32
C VAL A 257 -23.21 25.78 13.05
N ILE A 258 -22.15 26.54 13.19
CA ILE A 258 -21.38 27.04 12.05
C ILE A 258 -20.44 25.93 11.64
N GLN A 259 -20.64 25.38 10.45
CA GLN A 259 -19.77 24.37 9.89
C GLN A 259 -18.78 24.97 8.90
N VAL A 260 -17.50 24.72 9.14
CA VAL A 260 -16.41 25.11 8.26
C VAL A 260 -15.82 23.88 7.61
N THR A 261 -15.67 23.92 6.28
CA THR A 261 -14.94 22.89 5.54
C THR A 261 -13.81 23.53 4.75
N GLY A 262 -12.71 22.82 4.61
CA GLY A 262 -11.55 23.30 3.85
C GLY A 262 -10.54 22.19 3.64
N THR A 263 -9.43 22.56 2.99
CA THR A 263 -8.29 21.67 2.78
C THR A 263 -7.03 22.32 3.35
N VAL A 264 -6.23 21.55 4.11
CA VAL A 264 -4.98 22.02 4.71
C VAL A 264 -3.82 21.24 4.10
N GLU A 265 -2.84 21.93 3.57
CA GLU A 265 -1.59 21.37 3.12
C GLU A 265 -0.56 21.40 4.26
N GLY A 266 0.07 20.24 4.54
CA GLY A 266 1.12 20.12 5.56
C GLY A 266 0.61 20.00 7.00
N HIS A 267 1.23 20.75 7.92
CA HIS A 267 0.94 20.63 9.36
C HIS A 267 -0.29 21.42 9.79
N ILE A 268 -1.14 20.80 10.63
CA ILE A 268 -2.38 21.42 11.14
C ILE A 268 -2.17 22.36 12.33
N ASP A 269 -0.94 22.53 12.82
CA ASP A 269 -0.64 23.32 14.05
C ASP A 269 -1.17 24.77 13.95
N ALA A 270 -0.97 25.41 12.80
CA ALA A 270 -1.46 26.78 12.60
C ALA A 270 -2.99 26.85 12.59
N LEU A 271 -3.67 25.84 12.01
CA LEU A 271 -5.13 25.74 12.05
C LEU A 271 -5.62 25.59 13.49
N VAL A 272 -5.04 24.68 14.27
CA VAL A 272 -5.41 24.44 15.67
C VAL A 272 -5.25 25.72 16.50
N LYS A 273 -4.15 26.45 16.29
CA LYS A 273 -3.92 27.74 16.96
C LYS A 273 -4.92 28.82 16.56
N ALA A 274 -5.30 28.86 15.30
CA ALA A 274 -6.26 29.86 14.81
C ALA A 274 -7.69 29.61 15.33
N ILE A 275 -8.09 28.37 15.52
CA ILE A 275 -9.42 28.02 16.04
C ILE A 275 -9.49 27.97 17.58
N ALA A 276 -8.37 27.96 18.28
CA ALA A 276 -8.30 27.88 19.74
C ALA A 276 -9.10 28.99 20.49
N PRO A 277 -9.26 30.24 20.00
CA PRO A 277 -10.09 31.24 20.63
C PRO A 277 -11.59 30.99 20.53
N PHE A 278 -12.06 30.12 19.64
CA PHE A 278 -13.46 29.84 19.40
C PHE A 278 -13.93 28.58 20.11
N HIS A 279 -15.24 28.47 20.33
CA HIS A 279 -15.83 27.27 20.89
C HIS A 279 -16.03 26.21 19.81
N VAL A 280 -15.07 25.30 19.70
CA VAL A 280 -15.08 24.17 18.76
C VAL A 280 -15.89 23.02 19.36
N VAL A 281 -16.95 22.59 18.68
CA VAL A 281 -17.78 21.45 19.08
C VAL A 281 -17.21 20.14 18.52
N ASP A 282 -16.76 20.16 17.27
CA ASP A 282 -16.16 19.00 16.62
C ASP A 282 -15.06 19.44 15.65
N LEU A 283 -14.02 18.65 15.55
CA LEU A 283 -12.93 18.81 14.60
C LEU A 283 -12.60 17.46 13.96
N ARG A 284 -12.90 17.33 12.69
CA ARG A 284 -12.54 16.17 11.89
C ARG A 284 -11.45 16.55 10.91
N VAL A 285 -10.37 15.79 10.93
CA VAL A 285 -9.25 15.92 9.99
C VAL A 285 -9.13 14.59 9.27
N GLU A 286 -9.53 14.57 8.03
CA GLU A 286 -9.51 13.37 7.20
C GLU A 286 -8.36 13.48 6.20
N GLU A 287 -7.52 12.46 6.14
CA GLU A 287 -6.59 12.36 5.02
C GLU A 287 -7.43 12.11 3.77
N GLN A 288 -7.25 12.95 2.76
CA GLN A 288 -7.95 12.73 1.50
C GLN A 288 -7.54 11.36 0.95
N ASP A 289 -8.53 10.65 0.41
CA ASP A 289 -8.26 9.43 -0.33
C ASP A 289 -7.23 9.73 -1.42
N LEU A 290 -6.29 8.81 -1.65
CA LEU A 290 -5.20 9.03 -2.62
C LEU A 290 -5.70 9.43 -4.01
N GLU A 291 -6.89 8.98 -4.39
CA GLU A 291 -7.48 9.43 -5.65
C GLU A 291 -7.65 10.94 -5.68
N SER A 292 -8.06 11.56 -4.57
CA SER A 292 -8.23 13.01 -4.45
C SER A 292 -6.88 13.74 -4.27
N SER A 293 -6.02 13.26 -3.37
CA SER A 293 -4.70 13.89 -3.09
C SER A 293 -3.74 13.80 -4.28
N VAL A 294 -3.83 12.72 -5.04
CA VAL A 294 -3.07 12.53 -6.29
C VAL A 294 -3.68 13.39 -7.42
N ILE A 295 -5.00 13.58 -7.47
CA ILE A 295 -5.66 14.48 -8.42
C ILE A 295 -5.24 15.93 -8.16
N ASP A 296 -5.17 16.39 -6.91
CA ASP A 296 -4.78 17.76 -6.56
C ASP A 296 -3.29 18.04 -6.83
N LEU A 297 -2.40 17.08 -6.65
CA LEU A 297 -1.00 17.18 -7.08
C LEU A 297 -0.85 17.35 -8.60
N TYR A 298 -1.84 16.89 -9.38
CA TYR A 298 -1.83 17.03 -10.85
C TYR A 298 -2.52 18.27 -11.38
N SER A 299 -3.49 18.82 -10.64
CA SER A 299 -4.16 20.07 -11.02
C SER A 299 -3.20 21.27 -10.90
N ASN A 300 -2.28 21.20 -9.93
CA ASN A 300 -1.30 22.27 -9.70
C ASN A 300 -0.10 22.25 -10.66
N GLU A 301 0.22 21.11 -11.31
CA GLU A 301 1.28 21.05 -12.34
C GLU A 301 0.76 21.39 -13.76
N ALA A 302 -0.52 21.23 -14.03
CA ALA A 302 -1.13 21.59 -15.31
C ALA A 302 -1.36 23.12 -15.46
N ASN A 303 -1.19 23.88 -14.37
CA ASN A 303 -1.33 25.37 -14.35
C ASN A 303 0.03 26.10 -14.19
N LYS A 304 1.15 25.43 -14.34
CA LYS A 304 2.49 26.01 -14.53
C LYS A 304 3.02 25.65 -15.91
#